data_a2d0e4949cefadbce72ada5f6e3c460c
#
_entry.id   a2d0e4949cefadbce72ada5f6e3c460c
#
_cell.length_a   1.000
_cell.length_b   1.000
_cell.length_c   1.000
_cell.angle_alpha   90.00
_cell.angle_beta   90.00
_cell.angle_gamma   90.00
#
_symmetry.space_group_name_H-M   'P 1'
#
loop_
_entity.id
_entity.type
_entity.pdbx_description
1 polymer ?
#
loop_
_entity_poly.entity_id
_entity_poly.type
_entity_poly.pdbx_seq_one_letter_code
_entity_poly.pdbx_strand_id
1 'polypeptide(L)'
;MSNLFLPEGKVEIFYNNAGVPERLGELVGPEAIGAAVTTMMKPHPLRGWSHHTTHDPIIEVKGDTGTLDAQFVVFNVAGAGKPEDGWPEGTSGAQGTITPIESGYYRPMLKKVDGRWMMTHHRIYHDLPMVF
;
A
#
# COMPACT_ATOMS: atom_id res chain seq x y z
N MET A 1 -7.00 9.07 -1.08
CA MET A 1 -5.54 9.05 -1.33
C MET A 1 -5.05 10.28 -2.08
N SER A 2 -5.71 10.71 -3.14
CA SER A 2 -5.32 11.89 -3.95
C SER A 2 -5.14 13.19 -3.15
N ASN A 3 -5.91 13.38 -2.08
CA ASN A 3 -5.81 14.56 -1.20
C ASN A 3 -4.58 14.59 -0.28
N LEU A 4 -3.72 13.57 -0.34
CA LEU A 4 -2.44 13.53 0.38
C LEU A 4 -1.27 14.07 -0.44
N PHE A 5 -1.50 14.36 -1.72
CA PHE A 5 -0.47 14.84 -2.65
C PHE A 5 -0.63 16.33 -2.97
N LEU A 6 0.50 17.01 -3.14
CA LEU A 6 0.52 18.32 -3.76
C LEU A 6 0.12 18.22 -5.25
N PRO A 7 -0.31 19.33 -5.90
CA PRO A 7 -0.72 19.31 -7.31
C PRO A 7 0.34 18.72 -8.27
N GLU A 8 1.61 18.97 -8.00
CA GLU A 8 2.77 18.43 -8.74
C GLU A 8 3.30 17.10 -8.17
N GLY A 9 2.64 16.58 -7.16
CA GLY A 9 3.04 15.35 -6.48
C GLY A 9 3.02 14.15 -7.41
N LYS A 10 3.92 13.22 -7.18
CA LYS A 10 4.05 12.03 -8.03
C LYS A 10 4.27 10.75 -7.24
N VAL A 11 3.90 9.65 -7.87
CA VAL A 11 4.23 8.29 -7.44
C VAL A 11 5.16 7.66 -8.47
N GLU A 12 6.27 7.10 -8.01
CA GLU A 12 7.11 6.21 -8.82
C GLU A 12 7.08 4.80 -8.24
N ILE A 13 6.99 3.82 -9.12
CA ILE A 13 6.91 2.41 -8.78
C ILE A 13 8.17 1.71 -9.28
N PHE A 14 8.80 0.96 -8.39
CA PHE A 14 10.01 0.20 -8.65
C PHE A 14 9.83 -1.26 -8.26
N TYR A 15 10.54 -2.14 -8.95
CA TYR A 15 10.80 -3.50 -8.53
C TYR A 15 12.24 -3.62 -8.06
N ASN A 16 12.47 -4.17 -6.89
CA ASN A 16 13.80 -4.38 -6.35
C ASN A 16 14.38 -5.70 -6.89
N ASN A 17 14.92 -5.63 -8.10
CA ASN A 17 15.46 -6.79 -8.78
C ASN A 17 16.87 -7.11 -8.28
N ALA A 18 16.99 -8.12 -7.41
CA ALA A 18 18.26 -8.56 -6.82
C ALA A 18 19.08 -7.41 -6.18
N GLY A 19 18.39 -6.48 -5.50
CA GLY A 19 19.01 -5.33 -4.87
C GLY A 19 19.20 -4.11 -5.78
N VAL A 20 18.84 -4.21 -7.06
CA VAL A 20 18.91 -3.11 -8.02
C VAL A 20 17.49 -2.63 -8.32
N PRO A 21 17.12 -1.37 -7.99
CA PRO A 21 15.81 -0.84 -8.31
C PRO A 21 15.58 -0.73 -9.81
N GLU A 22 14.53 -1.33 -10.29
CA GLU A 22 14.06 -1.26 -11.67
C GLU A 22 12.77 -0.44 -11.74
N ARG A 23 12.80 0.67 -12.48
CA ARG A 23 11.66 1.58 -12.55
C ARG A 23 10.57 0.98 -13.44
N LEU A 24 9.37 0.84 -12.89
CA LEU A 24 8.21 0.28 -13.60
C LEU A 24 7.30 1.36 -14.16
N GLY A 25 7.17 2.50 -13.50
CA GLY A 25 6.29 3.57 -13.96
C GLY A 25 6.23 4.77 -13.03
N GLU A 26 5.51 5.79 -13.51
CA GLU A 26 5.28 7.05 -12.81
C GLU A 26 3.85 7.55 -13.04
N LEU A 27 3.27 8.10 -11.99
CA LEU A 27 1.98 8.81 -12.03
C LEU A 27 2.20 10.22 -11.49
N VAL A 28 1.78 11.22 -12.22
CA VAL A 28 1.94 12.64 -11.85
C VAL A 28 0.57 13.28 -11.62
N GLY A 29 0.43 13.92 -10.47
CA GLY A 29 -0.76 14.66 -10.06
C GLY A 29 -1.79 13.81 -9.32
N PRO A 30 -2.53 14.45 -8.38
CA PRO A 30 -3.50 13.76 -7.54
C PRO A 30 -4.61 13.03 -8.31
N GLU A 31 -5.05 13.60 -9.43
CA GLU A 31 -6.11 13.01 -10.26
C GLU A 31 -5.66 11.70 -10.90
N ALA A 32 -4.49 11.69 -11.53
CA ALA A 32 -3.93 10.48 -12.14
C ALA A 32 -3.65 9.38 -11.10
N ILE A 33 -3.12 9.78 -9.94
CA ILE A 33 -2.86 8.87 -8.83
C ILE A 33 -4.18 8.26 -8.32
N GLY A 34 -5.20 9.08 -8.09
CA GLY A 34 -6.51 8.61 -7.63
C GLY A 34 -7.18 7.67 -8.62
N ALA A 35 -7.13 7.99 -9.91
CA ALA A 35 -7.69 7.16 -10.98
C ALA A 35 -6.98 5.79 -11.07
N ALA A 36 -5.66 5.78 -10.99
CA ALA A 36 -4.87 4.55 -10.99
C ALA A 36 -5.21 3.65 -9.80
N VAL A 37 -5.29 4.20 -8.60
CA VAL A 37 -5.68 3.44 -7.40
C VAL A 37 -7.06 2.81 -7.58
N THR A 38 -8.03 3.58 -8.07
CA THR A 38 -9.40 3.06 -8.30
C THR A 38 -9.41 1.93 -9.34
N THR A 39 -8.60 2.03 -10.38
CA THR A 39 -8.51 1.02 -11.43
C THR A 39 -7.77 -0.24 -10.97
N MET A 40 -6.72 -0.08 -10.18
CA MET A 40 -5.90 -1.20 -9.69
C MET A 40 -6.56 -1.95 -8.55
N MET A 41 -7.40 -1.30 -7.76
CA MET A 41 -8.14 -1.94 -6.67
C MET A 41 -9.29 -2.77 -7.24
N LYS A 42 -9.05 -4.05 -7.40
CA LYS A 42 -10.11 -5.01 -7.76
C LYS A 42 -11.13 -5.10 -6.64
N PRO A 43 -12.43 -5.30 -6.95
CA PRO A 43 -13.41 -5.60 -5.93
C PRO A 43 -12.99 -6.82 -5.12
N HIS A 44 -13.09 -6.73 -3.82
CA HIS A 44 -12.85 -7.88 -2.96
C HIS A 44 -13.95 -8.92 -3.13
N PRO A 45 -13.62 -10.21 -3.06
CA PRO A 45 -14.64 -11.26 -3.01
C PRO A 45 -15.49 -11.10 -1.74
N LEU A 46 -16.63 -11.75 -1.72
CA LEU A 46 -17.47 -11.80 -0.51
C LEU A 46 -16.62 -12.29 0.68
N ARG A 47 -16.68 -11.58 1.79
CA ARG A 47 -15.86 -11.78 3.00
C ARG A 47 -14.34 -11.64 2.75
N GLY A 48 -13.96 -10.88 1.73
CA GLY A 48 -12.56 -10.60 1.40
C GLY A 48 -12.15 -9.17 1.79
N TRP A 49 -10.91 -9.01 2.24
CA TRP A 49 -10.30 -7.71 2.54
C TRP A 49 -8.83 -7.71 2.16
N SER A 50 -8.30 -6.51 1.92
CA SER A 50 -6.87 -6.30 1.78
C SER A 50 -6.39 -5.40 2.91
N HIS A 51 -5.33 -5.81 3.58
CA HIS A 51 -4.70 -5.03 4.64
C HIS A 51 -3.30 -4.62 4.22
N HIS A 52 -3.05 -3.32 4.15
CA HIS A 52 -1.73 -2.76 3.94
C HIS A 52 -1.16 -2.36 5.30
N THR A 53 -0.09 -2.99 5.70
CA THR A 53 0.58 -2.72 6.98
C THR A 53 1.95 -2.11 6.74
N THR A 54 2.35 -1.17 7.58
CA THR A 54 3.67 -0.56 7.55
C THR A 54 4.41 -0.84 8.84
N HIS A 55 5.73 -1.02 8.72
CA HIS A 55 6.60 -1.44 9.82
C HIS A 55 7.87 -0.60 9.86
N ASP A 56 8.42 -0.44 11.07
CA ASP A 56 9.74 0.12 11.34
C ASP A 56 10.01 1.45 10.61
N PRO A 57 9.15 2.47 10.77
CA PRO A 57 9.31 3.73 10.07
C PRO A 57 10.52 4.50 10.59
N ILE A 58 11.34 4.97 9.65
CA ILE A 58 12.39 5.95 9.90
C ILE A 58 11.91 7.29 9.36
N ILE A 59 11.74 8.26 10.24
CA ILE A 59 11.19 9.57 9.91
C ILE A 59 12.25 10.63 10.17
N GLU A 60 12.54 11.45 9.16
CA GLU A 60 13.43 12.58 9.26
C GLU A 60 12.69 13.86 8.87
N VAL A 61 12.78 14.88 9.71
CA VAL A 61 12.11 16.17 9.50
C VAL A 61 13.15 17.31 9.59
N LYS A 62 13.15 18.17 8.57
CA LYS A 62 13.92 19.42 8.54
C LYS A 62 12.99 20.57 8.18
N GLY A 63 12.57 21.36 9.20
CA GLY A 63 11.62 22.44 8.98
C GLY A 63 10.30 21.93 8.37
N ASP A 64 9.99 22.40 7.17
CA ASP A 64 8.76 22.04 6.45
C ASP A 64 8.94 20.87 5.46
N THR A 65 10.08 20.21 5.47
CA THR A 65 10.34 19.02 4.66
C THR A 65 10.54 17.79 5.51
N GLY A 66 10.16 16.64 5.00
CA GLY A 66 10.33 15.37 5.68
C GLY A 66 10.47 14.19 4.72
N THR A 67 11.06 13.14 5.22
CA THR A 67 11.15 11.84 4.56
C THR A 67 10.69 10.75 5.49
N LEU A 68 10.11 9.71 4.91
CA LEU A 68 9.74 8.47 5.59
C LEU A 68 10.41 7.31 4.85
N ASP A 69 10.91 6.34 5.58
CA ASP A 69 11.32 5.04 5.06
C ASP A 69 10.64 3.97 5.91
N ALA A 70 9.71 3.22 5.33
CA ALA A 70 8.97 2.19 6.04
C ALA A 70 8.85 0.93 5.20
N GLN A 71 8.93 -0.22 5.84
CA GLN A 71 8.59 -1.49 5.21
C GLN A 71 7.08 -1.64 5.13
N PHE A 72 6.58 -2.31 4.11
CA PHE A 72 5.18 -2.68 4.02
C PHE A 72 4.99 -4.16 3.70
N VAL A 73 3.88 -4.69 4.17
CA VAL A 73 3.36 -6.00 3.78
C VAL A 73 1.87 -5.87 3.49
N VAL A 74 1.43 -6.45 2.41
CA VAL A 74 0.01 -6.52 2.03
C VAL A 74 -0.49 -7.93 2.27
N PHE A 75 -1.61 -8.04 2.97
CA PHE A 75 -2.28 -9.30 3.25
C PHE A 75 -3.62 -9.37 2.53
N ASN A 76 -3.91 -10.51 1.93
CA ASN A 76 -5.28 -10.89 1.58
C ASN A 76 -5.92 -11.63 2.74
N VAL A 77 -7.10 -11.19 3.12
CA VAL A 77 -7.94 -11.84 4.13
C VAL A 77 -9.17 -12.40 3.46
N ALA A 78 -9.46 -13.66 3.69
CA ALA A 78 -10.66 -14.31 3.18
C ALA A 78 -11.35 -15.06 4.33
N GLY A 79 -12.49 -14.52 4.78
CA GLY A 79 -13.32 -15.17 5.79
C GLY A 79 -14.05 -16.37 5.21
N ALA A 80 -14.14 -17.47 5.98
CA ALA A 80 -14.96 -18.60 5.62
C ALA A 80 -16.45 -18.27 5.76
N GLY A 81 -17.26 -18.80 4.86
CA GLY A 81 -18.73 -18.76 5.01
C GLY A 81 -19.20 -19.73 6.09
N LYS A 82 -20.16 -19.29 6.92
CA LYS A 82 -20.80 -20.20 7.86
C LYS A 82 -21.49 -21.32 7.08
N PRO A 83 -21.20 -22.61 7.37
CA PRO A 83 -21.92 -23.72 6.76
C PRO A 83 -23.42 -23.67 7.04
N GLU A 84 -24.25 -24.18 6.13
CA GLU A 84 -25.71 -24.18 6.26
C GLU A 84 -26.17 -24.87 7.55
N ASP A 85 -25.54 -25.99 7.88
CA ASP A 85 -25.79 -26.78 9.09
C ASP A 85 -25.01 -26.29 10.33
N GLY A 86 -24.40 -25.11 10.26
CA GLY A 86 -23.55 -24.55 11.32
C GLY A 86 -22.11 -25.08 11.28
N TRP A 87 -21.30 -24.57 12.20
CA TRP A 87 -19.91 -25.00 12.31
C TRP A 87 -19.83 -26.41 12.92
N PRO A 88 -18.85 -27.25 12.46
CA PRO A 88 -18.64 -28.56 13.10
C PRO A 88 -18.37 -28.42 14.60
N GLU A 89 -18.74 -29.45 15.34
CA GLU A 89 -18.48 -29.53 16.79
C GLU A 89 -16.98 -29.35 17.06
N GLY A 90 -16.64 -28.55 18.07
CA GLY A 90 -15.28 -28.23 18.45
C GLY A 90 -14.64 -27.10 17.65
N THR A 91 -15.31 -26.55 16.63
CA THR A 91 -14.81 -25.37 15.91
C THR A 91 -14.79 -24.15 16.81
N SER A 92 -13.64 -23.46 16.87
CA SER A 92 -13.47 -22.24 17.65
C SER A 92 -12.52 -21.26 16.96
N GLY A 93 -12.56 -20.00 17.36
CA GLY A 93 -11.68 -18.96 16.83
C GLY A 93 -12.11 -18.45 15.45
N ALA A 94 -11.21 -17.68 14.82
CA ALA A 94 -11.45 -17.11 13.50
C ALA A 94 -11.38 -18.19 12.41
N GLN A 95 -12.36 -18.15 11.51
CA GLN A 95 -12.44 -19.11 10.40
C GLN A 95 -12.16 -18.40 9.08
N GLY A 96 -11.13 -18.82 8.37
CA GLY A 96 -10.68 -18.24 7.11
C GLY A 96 -9.18 -18.28 6.97
N THR A 97 -8.66 -17.48 6.04
CA THR A 97 -7.23 -17.41 5.74
C THR A 97 -6.73 -15.97 5.72
N ILE A 98 -5.49 -15.79 6.14
CA ILE A 98 -4.73 -14.56 5.99
C ILE A 98 -3.45 -14.93 5.22
N THR A 99 -3.27 -14.35 4.04
CA THR A 99 -2.14 -14.68 3.17
C THR A 99 -1.36 -13.41 2.82
N PRO A 100 -0.05 -13.34 3.11
CA PRO A 100 0.79 -12.26 2.62
C PRO A 100 0.95 -12.42 1.10
N ILE A 101 0.79 -11.33 0.36
CA ILE A 101 0.81 -11.35 -1.11
C ILE A 101 1.83 -10.40 -1.72
N GLU A 102 2.28 -9.41 -0.98
CA GLU A 102 3.15 -8.36 -1.45
C GLU A 102 3.95 -7.77 -0.29
N SER A 103 5.17 -7.36 -0.57
CA SER A 103 6.00 -6.62 0.38
C SER A 103 6.93 -5.64 -0.32
N GLY A 104 7.51 -4.74 0.44
CA GLY A 104 8.46 -3.77 -0.07
C GLY A 104 8.69 -2.60 0.86
N TYR A 105 8.98 -1.43 0.25
CA TYR A 105 9.31 -0.21 0.97
C TYR A 105 8.51 0.97 0.43
N TYR A 106 7.99 1.79 1.35
CA TYR A 106 7.47 3.12 1.07
C TYR A 106 8.52 4.15 1.45
N ARG A 107 8.92 4.98 0.49
CA ARG A 107 9.90 6.05 0.69
C ARG A 107 9.37 7.39 0.18
N PRO A 108 8.31 7.93 0.80
CA PRO A 108 7.78 9.23 0.42
C PRO A 108 8.66 10.38 0.88
N MET A 109 8.67 11.43 0.06
CA MET A 109 9.14 12.76 0.42
C MET A 109 7.91 13.63 0.66
N LEU A 110 7.95 14.43 1.73
CA LEU A 110 6.83 15.24 2.16
C LEU A 110 7.23 16.69 2.34
N LYS A 111 6.24 17.57 2.19
CA LYS A 111 6.33 18.99 2.49
C LYS A 111 5.15 19.41 3.35
N LYS A 112 5.40 20.22 4.35
CA LYS A 112 4.35 20.82 5.18
C LYS A 112 3.84 22.08 4.52
N VAL A 113 2.55 22.09 4.22
CA VAL A 113 1.86 23.23 3.60
C VAL A 113 0.60 23.53 4.42
N ASP A 114 0.48 24.76 4.90
CA ASP A 114 -0.64 25.21 5.74
C ASP A 114 -0.91 24.28 6.94
N GLY A 115 0.15 23.85 7.60
CA GLY A 115 0.10 22.97 8.77
C GLY A 115 -0.15 21.49 8.47
N ARG A 116 -0.24 21.10 7.20
CA ARG A 116 -0.48 19.70 6.77
C ARG A 116 0.73 19.14 6.02
N TRP A 117 1.10 17.91 6.35
CA TRP A 117 2.10 17.18 5.59
C TRP A 117 1.49 16.60 4.32
N MET A 118 2.06 16.96 3.16
CA MET A 118 1.63 16.54 1.84
C MET A 118 2.77 15.81 1.13
N MET A 119 2.46 14.78 0.37
CA MET A 119 3.45 14.07 -0.42
C MET A 119 3.83 14.87 -1.67
N THR A 120 5.13 15.06 -1.87
CA THR A 120 5.69 15.61 -3.11
C THR A 120 6.12 14.51 -4.05
N HIS A 121 6.60 13.39 -3.50
CA HIS A 121 7.11 12.27 -4.28
C HIS A 121 6.98 11.00 -3.44
N HIS A 122 6.11 10.09 -3.83
CA HIS A 122 5.98 8.79 -3.19
C HIS A 122 6.68 7.72 -4.03
N ARG A 123 7.74 7.16 -3.50
CA ARG A 123 8.48 6.06 -4.12
C ARG A 123 8.06 4.75 -3.47
N ILE A 124 7.61 3.81 -4.28
CA ILE A 124 7.17 2.48 -3.84
C ILE A 124 8.11 1.45 -4.44
N TYR A 125 8.79 0.69 -3.60
CA TYR A 125 9.71 -0.38 -3.99
C TYR A 125 9.07 -1.73 -3.66
N HIS A 126 8.77 -2.52 -4.68
CA HIS A 126 8.22 -3.86 -4.52
C HIS A 126 9.33 -4.91 -4.46
N ASP A 127 9.22 -5.86 -3.56
CA ASP A 127 10.14 -7.00 -3.48
C ASP A 127 9.82 -8.06 -4.53
N LEU A 128 8.57 -8.11 -4.99
CA LEU A 128 8.10 -9.03 -6.01
C LEU A 128 7.90 -8.31 -7.36
N PRO A 129 8.13 -8.99 -8.50
CA PRO A 129 7.81 -8.44 -9.80
C PRO A 129 6.33 -8.10 -9.91
N MET A 130 6.03 -6.92 -10.42
CA MET A 130 4.66 -6.47 -10.65
C MET A 130 4.30 -6.65 -12.13
N VAL A 131 3.13 -7.21 -12.37
CA VAL A 131 2.56 -7.38 -13.71
C VAL A 131 1.28 -6.53 -13.78
N PHE A 132 1.25 -5.65 -14.76
CA PHE A 132 0.13 -4.75 -14.99
C PHE A 132 -0.70 -5.16 -16.21
#